data_8839d33633793f1995cb43fe02d12e3f
#
_entry.id   8839d33633793f1995cb43fe02d12e3f
#
_cell.length_a   1.000
_cell.length_b   1.000
_cell.length_c   1.000
_cell.angle_alpha   90.00
_cell.angle_beta   90.00
_cell.angle_gamma   90.00
#
_symmetry.space_group_name_H-M   'P 1'
#
loop_
_entity.id
_entity.type
_entity.pdbx_description
1 polymer ?
#
loop_
_entity_poly.entity_id
_entity_poly.type
_entity_poly.pdbx_seq_one_letter_code
_entity_poly.pdbx_strand_id
1 'polypeptide(L)'
;MAAKSHRALKITSIVIGVIVGIALIAVVALNIYMRVAFAPFFDRAESPFDIPGINTGFVPQDLDHVEADDSWLFSGYMADHSPSPIYRRAADGTITKFYVSLPDGSPYDGHGSAITTNEQYAYLACEEGYLVIPMDDLLFAEDGASVQAIEKVDVDFSPAFMNIEQGQLLLGNFYYPNDYETPENHHITTPDGTENPAVMYAFAADPAEPGRFLTVPDNVFSIPGMVQGTCITADGRIVLSVSYG
;
A
#
# COMPACT_ATOMS: atom_id res chain seq x y z
N MET A 1 50.70 9.55 34.29
CA MET A 1 49.89 9.27 33.08
C MET A 1 48.41 8.98 33.41
N ALA A 2 48.04 8.27 34.49
CA ALA A 2 46.67 7.89 34.85
C ALA A 2 45.69 9.09 35.04
N ALA A 3 46.08 10.17 35.68
CA ALA A 3 45.20 11.34 35.96
C ALA A 3 44.72 12.09 34.68
N LYS A 4 45.54 12.15 33.61
CA LYS A 4 45.14 12.74 32.31
C LYS A 4 44.11 11.86 31.61
N SER A 5 44.20 10.53 31.73
CA SER A 5 43.23 9.60 31.12
C SER A 5 41.85 9.70 31.78
N HIS A 6 41.77 9.78 33.11
CA HIS A 6 40.47 9.97 33.81
C HIS A 6 39.78 11.28 33.50
N ARG A 7 40.55 12.38 33.32
CA ARG A 7 39.96 13.67 32.96
C ARG A 7 39.42 13.68 31.52
N ALA A 8 40.12 13.04 30.58
CA ALA A 8 39.65 12.87 29.22
C ALA A 8 38.36 12.08 29.16
N LEU A 9 38.32 10.93 29.87
CA LEU A 9 37.16 10.08 29.95
C LEU A 9 35.90 10.82 30.49
N LYS A 10 36.10 11.60 31.58
CA LYS A 10 35.00 12.42 32.14
C LYS A 10 34.49 13.46 31.15
N ILE A 11 35.39 14.15 30.43
CA ILE A 11 34.98 15.15 29.41
C ILE A 11 34.21 14.48 28.28
N THR A 12 34.71 13.35 27.78
CA THR A 12 34.03 12.57 26.73
C THR A 12 32.64 12.13 27.17
N SER A 13 32.49 11.60 28.39
CA SER A 13 31.17 11.20 28.92
C SER A 13 30.20 12.37 29.05
N ILE A 14 30.69 13.57 29.48
CA ILE A 14 29.85 14.78 29.54
C ILE A 14 29.42 15.21 28.15
N VAL A 15 30.34 15.23 27.17
CA VAL A 15 30.02 15.60 25.78
C VAL A 15 28.99 14.65 25.18
N ILE A 16 29.15 13.32 25.36
CA ILE A 16 28.18 12.33 24.91
C ILE A 16 26.83 12.57 25.59
N GLY A 17 26.81 12.78 26.91
CA GLY A 17 25.58 13.06 27.64
C GLY A 17 24.84 14.31 27.16
N VAL A 18 25.59 15.36 26.80
CA VAL A 18 25.01 16.59 26.22
C VAL A 18 24.44 16.31 24.83
N ILE A 19 25.15 15.59 23.97
CA ILE A 19 24.67 15.24 22.61
C ILE A 19 23.39 14.40 22.70
N VAL A 20 23.36 13.38 23.56
CA VAL A 20 22.17 12.55 23.77
C VAL A 20 21.02 13.40 24.33
N GLY A 21 21.29 14.29 25.27
CA GLY A 21 20.27 15.20 25.81
C GLY A 21 19.67 16.13 24.75
N ILE A 22 20.50 16.71 23.88
CA ILE A 22 20.03 17.52 22.76
C ILE A 22 19.20 16.70 21.78
N ALA A 23 19.62 15.48 21.44
CA ALA A 23 18.88 14.59 20.55
C ALA A 23 17.51 14.25 21.12
N LEU A 24 17.43 13.92 22.41
CA LEU A 24 16.14 13.66 23.09
C LEU A 24 15.21 14.88 23.07
N ILE A 25 15.75 16.06 23.38
CA ILE A 25 14.98 17.33 23.33
C ILE A 25 14.46 17.58 21.90
N ALA A 26 15.28 17.34 20.87
CA ALA A 26 14.88 17.51 19.47
C ALA A 26 13.73 16.54 19.10
N VAL A 27 13.82 15.29 19.51
CA VAL A 27 12.75 14.30 19.29
C VAL A 27 11.45 14.72 19.98
N VAL A 28 11.51 15.13 21.25
CA VAL A 28 10.33 15.61 21.99
C VAL A 28 9.72 16.85 21.33
N ALA A 29 10.57 17.83 20.96
CA ALA A 29 10.13 19.06 20.30
C ALA A 29 9.46 18.76 18.95
N LEU A 30 10.02 17.83 18.16
CA LEU A 30 9.43 17.39 16.89
C LEU A 30 8.06 16.74 17.10
N ASN A 31 7.93 15.85 18.09
CA ASN A 31 6.64 15.22 18.41
C ASN A 31 5.58 16.24 18.84
N ILE A 32 5.96 17.22 19.67
CA ILE A 32 5.04 18.29 20.08
C ILE A 32 4.64 19.12 18.85
N TYR A 33 5.61 19.51 18.02
CA TYR A 33 5.34 20.25 16.80
C TYR A 33 4.37 19.51 15.89
N MET A 34 4.60 18.21 15.63
CA MET A 34 3.74 17.38 14.78
C MET A 34 2.31 17.33 15.34
N ARG A 35 2.15 17.09 16.64
CA ARG A 35 0.82 17.05 17.27
C ARG A 35 0.08 18.38 17.22
N VAL A 36 0.79 19.51 17.33
CA VAL A 36 0.19 20.85 17.25
C VAL A 36 -0.11 21.24 15.79
N ALA A 37 0.86 21.05 14.90
CA ALA A 37 0.72 21.44 13.48
C ALA A 37 -0.35 20.60 12.76
N PHE A 38 -0.52 19.33 13.14
CA PHE A 38 -1.46 18.39 12.55
C PHE A 38 -2.60 18.00 13.51
N ALA A 39 -2.93 18.88 14.48
CA ALA A 39 -4.01 18.62 15.45
C ALA A 39 -5.33 18.18 14.80
N PRO A 40 -5.82 18.79 13.69
CA PRO A 40 -7.06 18.34 13.07
C PRO A 40 -7.04 16.90 12.55
N PHE A 41 -5.85 16.39 12.20
CA PHE A 41 -5.66 14.98 11.83
C PHE A 41 -5.70 14.10 13.09
N PHE A 42 -4.88 14.41 14.11
CA PHE A 42 -4.80 13.61 15.32
C PHE A 42 -6.11 13.58 16.13
N ASP A 43 -6.90 14.66 16.08
CA ASP A 43 -8.20 14.74 16.77
C ASP A 43 -9.28 13.86 16.10
N ARG A 44 -9.07 13.45 14.85
CA ARG A 44 -9.99 12.61 14.07
C ARG A 44 -9.45 11.21 13.82
N ALA A 45 -8.14 11.02 13.93
CA ALA A 45 -7.50 9.74 13.70
C ALA A 45 -7.83 8.77 14.82
N GLU A 46 -8.31 7.60 14.46
CA GLU A 46 -8.48 6.45 15.34
C GLU A 46 -7.38 5.44 15.04
N SER A 47 -6.98 4.69 16.05
CA SER A 47 -6.00 3.60 15.90
C SER A 47 -6.67 2.32 16.41
N PRO A 48 -7.52 1.69 15.58
CA PRO A 48 -8.30 0.54 16.02
C PRO A 48 -7.44 -0.71 16.24
N PHE A 49 -6.31 -0.81 15.55
CA PHE A 49 -5.35 -1.91 15.68
C PHE A 49 -3.99 -1.55 15.07
N ASP A 50 -2.97 -2.34 15.39
CA ASP A 50 -1.65 -2.25 14.77
C ASP A 50 -1.62 -3.00 13.44
N ILE A 51 -0.88 -2.48 12.46
CA ILE A 51 -0.66 -3.16 11.18
C ILE A 51 0.11 -4.46 11.43
N PRO A 52 -0.42 -5.63 10.99
CA PRO A 52 0.28 -6.90 11.13
C PRO A 52 1.66 -6.89 10.45
N GLY A 53 2.63 -7.58 11.05
CA GLY A 53 3.97 -7.70 10.47
C GLY A 53 4.85 -6.46 10.54
N ILE A 54 4.36 -5.33 11.07
CA ILE A 54 5.20 -4.14 11.27
C ILE A 54 6.40 -4.51 12.17
N ASN A 55 7.59 -3.99 11.86
CA ASN A 55 8.86 -4.33 12.51
C ASN A 55 9.42 -5.75 12.27
N THR A 56 8.85 -6.52 11.33
CA THR A 56 9.39 -7.85 10.93
C THR A 56 10.12 -7.83 9.59
N GLY A 57 10.38 -6.64 9.04
CA GLY A 57 10.87 -6.47 7.66
C GLY A 57 9.75 -6.36 6.62
N PHE A 58 8.50 -6.54 7.02
CA PHE A 58 7.35 -6.28 6.16
C PHE A 58 7.14 -4.78 5.95
N VAL A 59 6.99 -4.39 4.70
CA VAL A 59 6.68 -3.03 4.29
C VAL A 59 5.24 -3.03 3.77
N PRO A 60 4.27 -2.62 4.60
CA PRO A 60 2.86 -2.60 4.19
C PRO A 60 2.66 -1.57 3.08
N GLN A 61 1.84 -1.91 2.10
CA GLN A 61 1.51 -1.05 0.97
C GLN A 61 0.04 -0.65 0.95
N ASP A 62 -0.86 -1.62 1.15
CA ASP A 62 -2.29 -1.39 1.05
C ASP A 62 -3.07 -2.31 1.99
N LEU A 63 -4.33 -1.99 2.17
CA LEU A 63 -5.26 -2.78 2.97
C LEU A 63 -6.68 -2.73 2.36
N ASP A 64 -7.42 -3.82 2.52
CA ASP A 64 -8.83 -3.87 2.16
C ASP A 64 -9.67 -4.57 3.24
N HIS A 65 -10.93 -4.15 3.36
CA HIS A 65 -11.89 -4.71 4.31
C HIS A 65 -12.78 -5.75 3.64
N VAL A 66 -12.75 -6.97 4.15
CA VAL A 66 -13.60 -8.06 3.67
C VAL A 66 -14.92 -8.04 4.44
N GLU A 67 -15.97 -7.52 3.81
CA GLU A 67 -17.28 -7.38 4.45
C GLU A 67 -17.91 -8.72 4.89
N ALA A 68 -17.60 -9.81 4.16
CA ALA A 68 -18.22 -11.12 4.38
C ALA A 68 -17.99 -11.68 5.80
N ASP A 69 -16.83 -11.38 6.42
CA ASP A 69 -16.45 -11.90 7.73
C ASP A 69 -15.80 -10.85 8.65
N ASP A 70 -15.92 -9.57 8.28
CA ASP A 70 -15.37 -8.42 9.01
C ASP A 70 -13.85 -8.55 9.25
N SER A 71 -13.13 -9.12 8.28
CA SER A 71 -11.67 -9.23 8.32
C SER A 71 -11.01 -8.15 7.48
N TRP A 72 -9.70 -7.94 7.72
CA TRP A 72 -8.85 -7.03 6.96
C TRP A 72 -7.72 -7.79 6.31
N LEU A 73 -7.46 -7.52 5.05
CA LEU A 73 -6.27 -7.97 4.32
C LEU A 73 -5.25 -6.85 4.24
N PHE A 74 -3.98 -7.19 4.37
CA PHE A 74 -2.86 -6.24 4.25
C PHE A 74 -1.88 -6.81 3.24
N SER A 75 -1.61 -6.07 2.19
CA SER A 75 -0.59 -6.38 1.19
C SER A 75 0.69 -5.58 1.40
N GLY A 76 1.76 -6.02 0.79
CA GLY A 76 3.06 -5.38 0.84
C GLY A 76 4.18 -6.33 0.46
N TYR A 77 5.40 -5.95 0.74
CA TYR A 77 6.59 -6.73 0.41
C TYR A 77 7.54 -6.88 1.59
N MET A 78 8.53 -7.77 1.43
CA MET A 78 9.60 -7.92 2.41
C MET A 78 10.83 -7.09 2.01
N ALA A 79 11.37 -6.32 2.94
CA ALA A 79 12.53 -5.46 2.70
C ALA A 79 13.80 -6.23 2.25
N ASP A 80 13.86 -7.53 2.48
CA ASP A 80 14.94 -8.42 2.06
C ASP A 80 14.66 -9.15 0.73
N HIS A 81 13.56 -8.78 0.02
CA HIS A 81 13.10 -9.40 -1.20
C HIS A 81 12.78 -10.91 -1.09
N SER A 82 12.48 -11.39 0.09
CA SER A 82 11.86 -12.70 0.27
C SER A 82 10.38 -12.67 -0.18
N PRO A 83 9.72 -13.84 -0.37
CA PRO A 83 8.34 -13.89 -0.83
C PRO A 83 7.41 -12.96 -0.04
N SER A 84 6.59 -12.22 -0.77
CA SER A 84 5.71 -11.17 -0.25
C SER A 84 4.52 -11.79 0.47
N PRO A 85 4.30 -11.49 1.74
CA PRO A 85 3.16 -12.01 2.48
C PRO A 85 1.92 -11.16 2.27
N ILE A 86 0.75 -11.79 2.44
CA ILE A 86 -0.48 -11.12 2.83
C ILE A 86 -0.75 -11.48 4.29
N TYR A 87 -1.19 -10.49 5.06
CA TYR A 87 -1.71 -10.71 6.39
C TYR A 87 -3.22 -10.56 6.38
N ARG A 88 -3.92 -11.48 7.02
CA ARG A 88 -5.35 -11.36 7.32
C ARG A 88 -5.51 -11.14 8.83
N ARG A 89 -6.25 -10.11 9.18
CA ARG A 89 -6.70 -9.86 10.55
C ARG A 89 -8.19 -10.14 10.63
N ALA A 90 -8.57 -11.22 11.30
CA ALA A 90 -9.96 -11.57 11.51
C ALA A 90 -10.66 -10.59 12.49
N ALA A 91 -11.99 -10.60 12.51
CA ALA A 91 -12.80 -9.75 13.39
C ALA A 91 -12.45 -9.90 14.88
N ASP A 92 -12.08 -11.11 15.32
CA ASP A 92 -11.66 -11.40 16.69
C ASP A 92 -10.21 -10.94 17.02
N GLY A 93 -9.50 -10.39 16.02
CA GLY A 93 -8.12 -9.94 16.13
C GLY A 93 -7.07 -11.00 15.81
N THR A 94 -7.47 -12.22 15.49
CA THR A 94 -6.53 -13.26 15.05
C THR A 94 -5.82 -12.85 13.78
N ILE A 95 -4.49 -12.99 13.75
CA ILE A 95 -3.65 -12.68 12.59
C ILE A 95 -3.21 -14.00 11.94
N THR A 96 -3.46 -14.11 10.63
CA THR A 96 -2.94 -15.17 9.77
C THR A 96 -2.01 -14.56 8.74
N LYS A 97 -0.83 -15.15 8.55
CA LYS A 97 0.13 -14.78 7.52
C LYS A 97 0.18 -15.87 6.48
N PHE A 98 0.03 -15.53 5.21
CA PHE A 98 0.19 -16.47 4.11
C PHE A 98 0.92 -15.81 2.94
N TYR A 99 1.34 -16.62 1.97
CA TYR A 99 2.10 -16.17 0.80
C TYR A 99 1.27 -16.39 -0.45
N VAL A 100 1.50 -15.56 -1.46
CA VAL A 100 0.90 -15.74 -2.78
C VAL A 100 1.89 -16.46 -3.70
N SER A 101 1.40 -17.39 -4.50
CA SER A 101 2.12 -17.91 -5.65
C SER A 101 1.44 -17.49 -6.96
N LEU A 102 2.26 -17.31 -7.98
CA LEU A 102 1.82 -17.01 -9.34
C LEU A 102 1.01 -18.17 -9.92
N PRO A 103 0.29 -17.99 -11.03
CA PRO A 103 -0.47 -19.07 -11.69
C PRO A 103 0.36 -20.29 -12.08
N ASP A 104 1.66 -20.12 -12.28
CA ASP A 104 2.60 -21.21 -12.56
C ASP A 104 3.13 -21.93 -11.30
N GLY A 105 2.71 -21.48 -10.11
CA GLY A 105 3.11 -22.01 -8.81
C GLY A 105 4.41 -21.43 -8.27
N SER A 106 5.09 -20.53 -8.96
CA SER A 106 6.26 -19.84 -8.42
C SER A 106 5.87 -18.84 -7.32
N PRO A 107 6.71 -18.62 -6.30
CA PRO A 107 6.43 -17.63 -5.26
C PRO A 107 6.35 -16.22 -5.85
N TYR A 108 5.41 -15.41 -5.33
CA TYR A 108 5.36 -13.99 -5.62
C TYR A 108 6.25 -13.22 -4.62
N ASP A 109 7.17 -12.41 -5.13
CA ASP A 109 8.11 -11.58 -4.36
C ASP A 109 8.06 -10.10 -4.74
N GLY A 110 7.03 -9.71 -5.51
CA GLY A 110 6.80 -8.32 -5.92
C GLY A 110 6.27 -7.42 -4.80
N HIS A 111 5.99 -6.17 -5.12
CA HIS A 111 5.61 -5.15 -4.14
C HIS A 111 4.25 -5.38 -3.48
N GLY A 112 3.30 -6.05 -4.16
CA GLY A 112 1.93 -6.14 -3.66
C GLY A 112 1.36 -4.76 -3.35
N SER A 113 1.56 -3.81 -4.27
CA SER A 113 1.36 -2.36 -4.08
C SER A 113 -0.08 -1.96 -3.79
N ALA A 114 -1.04 -2.81 -4.15
CA ALA A 114 -2.46 -2.62 -3.83
C ALA A 114 -3.18 -3.95 -3.73
N ILE A 115 -4.22 -3.99 -2.90
CA ILE A 115 -5.14 -5.12 -2.77
C ILE A 115 -6.57 -4.61 -2.71
N THR A 116 -7.48 -5.26 -3.42
CA THR A 116 -8.92 -4.99 -3.30
C THR A 116 -9.71 -6.27 -3.50
N THR A 117 -10.90 -6.35 -2.93
CA THR A 117 -11.69 -7.58 -2.88
C THR A 117 -13.12 -7.38 -3.34
N ASN A 118 -13.72 -8.47 -3.81
CA ASN A 118 -15.16 -8.63 -3.90
C ASN A 118 -15.57 -9.97 -3.26
N GLU A 119 -16.83 -10.37 -3.41
CA GLU A 119 -17.32 -11.61 -2.80
C GLU A 119 -16.59 -12.87 -3.31
N GLN A 120 -16.05 -12.85 -4.54
CA GLN A 120 -15.49 -14.04 -5.20
C GLN A 120 -13.96 -14.04 -5.23
N TYR A 121 -13.35 -12.88 -5.31
CA TYR A 121 -11.91 -12.76 -5.57
C TYR A 121 -11.26 -11.63 -4.78
N ALA A 122 -9.98 -11.81 -4.47
CA ALA A 122 -9.06 -10.73 -4.17
C ALA A 122 -8.20 -10.43 -5.41
N TYR A 123 -7.89 -9.17 -5.60
CA TYR A 123 -7.05 -8.65 -6.67
C TYR A 123 -5.82 -8.03 -6.04
N LEU A 124 -4.66 -8.56 -6.37
CA LEU A 124 -3.36 -8.09 -5.84
C LEU A 124 -2.55 -7.46 -6.97
N ALA A 125 -2.22 -6.18 -6.86
CA ALA A 125 -1.37 -5.51 -7.83
C ALA A 125 0.01 -6.16 -7.90
N CYS A 126 0.48 -6.37 -9.11
CA CYS A 126 1.81 -6.89 -9.42
C CYS A 126 2.44 -6.11 -10.57
N GLU A 127 3.64 -6.51 -11.01
CA GLU A 127 4.33 -5.90 -12.13
C GLU A 127 3.50 -6.04 -13.41
N GLU A 128 3.21 -4.90 -14.05
CA GLU A 128 2.45 -4.79 -15.30
C GLU A 128 1.08 -5.49 -15.24
N GLY A 129 0.40 -5.40 -14.07
CA GLY A 129 -0.93 -6.00 -13.95
C GLY A 129 -1.37 -6.31 -12.53
N TYR A 130 -2.23 -7.31 -12.42
CA TYR A 130 -2.72 -7.80 -11.13
C TYR A 130 -2.97 -9.29 -11.14
N LEU A 131 -2.84 -9.90 -9.97
CA LEU A 131 -3.16 -11.31 -9.71
C LEU A 131 -4.61 -11.43 -9.27
N VAL A 132 -5.27 -12.49 -9.70
CA VAL A 132 -6.63 -12.87 -9.28
C VAL A 132 -6.55 -14.08 -8.38
N ILE A 133 -7.05 -13.95 -7.16
CA ILE A 133 -6.94 -14.96 -6.12
C ILE A 133 -8.35 -15.31 -5.63
N PRO A 134 -8.77 -16.58 -5.62
CA PRO A 134 -10.08 -16.97 -5.08
C PRO A 134 -10.22 -16.54 -3.62
N MET A 135 -11.33 -15.92 -3.27
CA MET A 135 -11.56 -15.39 -1.93
C MET A 135 -11.59 -16.49 -0.87
N ASP A 136 -12.21 -17.62 -1.18
CA ASP A 136 -12.26 -18.77 -0.27
C ASP A 136 -10.86 -19.28 0.10
N ASP A 137 -9.92 -19.29 -0.85
CA ASP A 137 -8.55 -19.73 -0.59
C ASP A 137 -7.82 -18.79 0.39
N LEU A 138 -8.16 -17.50 0.39
CA LEU A 138 -7.62 -16.52 1.36
C LEU A 138 -8.28 -16.64 2.73
N LEU A 139 -9.60 -16.78 2.76
CA LEU A 139 -10.37 -16.83 4.01
C LEU A 139 -10.06 -18.08 4.84
N PHE A 140 -9.78 -19.21 4.17
CA PHE A 140 -9.48 -20.48 4.80
C PHE A 140 -7.99 -20.84 4.82
N ALA A 141 -7.10 -19.93 4.39
CA ALA A 141 -5.67 -20.16 4.45
C ALA A 141 -5.18 -20.37 5.88
N GLU A 142 -4.38 -21.41 6.08
CA GLU A 142 -3.66 -21.62 7.34
C GLU A 142 -2.44 -20.69 7.44
N ASP A 143 -2.00 -20.46 8.67
CA ASP A 143 -0.80 -19.64 8.90
C ASP A 143 0.44 -20.28 8.25
N GLY A 144 1.16 -19.50 7.46
CA GLY A 144 2.31 -19.95 6.67
C GLY A 144 1.97 -20.67 5.35
N ALA A 145 0.70 -20.81 4.99
CA ALA A 145 0.29 -21.43 3.73
C ALA A 145 0.71 -20.62 2.51
N SER A 146 0.72 -21.27 1.34
CA SER A 146 0.80 -20.61 0.03
C SER A 146 -0.56 -20.69 -0.65
N VAL A 147 -1.08 -19.54 -1.08
CA VAL A 147 -2.34 -19.41 -1.82
C VAL A 147 -2.00 -19.09 -3.27
N GLN A 148 -2.52 -19.89 -4.20
CA GLN A 148 -2.18 -19.73 -5.62
C GLN A 148 -3.14 -18.77 -6.31
N ALA A 149 -2.59 -17.76 -7.01
CA ALA A 149 -3.35 -16.98 -7.96
C ALA A 149 -3.80 -17.85 -9.14
N ILE A 150 -5.04 -17.72 -9.56
CA ILE A 150 -5.59 -18.48 -10.70
C ILE A 150 -5.26 -17.81 -12.04
N GLU A 151 -4.96 -16.52 -12.02
CA GLU A 151 -4.66 -15.74 -13.22
C GLU A 151 -3.80 -14.52 -12.87
N LYS A 152 -2.96 -14.10 -13.84
CA LYS A 152 -2.40 -12.77 -13.92
C LYS A 152 -3.05 -12.04 -15.08
N VAL A 153 -3.65 -10.89 -14.82
CA VAL A 153 -4.21 -10.01 -15.85
C VAL A 153 -3.21 -8.90 -16.12
N ASP A 154 -2.74 -8.81 -17.36
CA ASP A 154 -1.76 -7.80 -17.74
C ASP A 154 -2.44 -6.46 -18.06
N VAL A 155 -1.82 -5.37 -17.63
CA VAL A 155 -2.09 -4.00 -18.05
C VAL A 155 -0.78 -3.34 -18.46
N ASP A 156 -0.82 -2.19 -19.10
CA ASP A 156 0.36 -1.52 -19.65
C ASP A 156 1.18 -0.72 -18.63
N PHE A 157 0.93 -0.93 -17.34
CA PHE A 157 1.70 -0.36 -16.22
C PHE A 157 1.58 -1.21 -14.96
N SER A 158 2.47 -0.99 -14.01
CA SER A 158 2.38 -1.56 -12.66
C SER A 158 1.46 -0.69 -11.80
N PRO A 159 0.30 -1.22 -11.34
CA PRO A 159 -0.62 -0.42 -10.53
C PRO A 159 0.01 -0.04 -9.18
N ALA A 160 -0.13 1.22 -8.81
CA ALA A 160 0.27 1.73 -7.50
C ALA A 160 -0.90 1.76 -6.50
N PHE A 161 -2.11 1.75 -7.01
CA PHE A 161 -3.33 1.66 -6.22
C PHE A 161 -4.41 0.93 -7.02
N MET A 162 -5.30 0.27 -6.29
CA MET A 162 -6.48 -0.40 -6.84
C MET A 162 -7.65 -0.23 -5.87
N ASN A 163 -8.87 -0.18 -6.42
CA ASN A 163 -10.09 -0.22 -5.61
C ASN A 163 -11.28 -0.71 -6.43
N ILE A 164 -12.19 -1.43 -5.83
CA ILE A 164 -13.47 -1.80 -6.45
C ILE A 164 -14.52 -0.82 -5.95
N GLU A 165 -15.03 0.01 -6.85
CA GLU A 165 -16.00 1.04 -6.54
C GLU A 165 -17.18 0.99 -7.52
N GLN A 166 -18.40 0.96 -6.99
CA GLN A 166 -19.62 0.95 -7.79
C GLN A 166 -19.65 -0.13 -8.89
N GLY A 167 -19.07 -1.30 -8.60
CA GLY A 167 -18.99 -2.43 -9.53
C GLY A 167 -17.94 -2.30 -10.63
N GLN A 168 -17.02 -1.34 -10.52
CA GLN A 168 -15.89 -1.18 -11.42
C GLN A 168 -14.58 -1.41 -10.66
N LEU A 169 -13.60 -2.02 -11.32
CA LEU A 169 -12.22 -2.06 -10.83
C LEU A 169 -11.50 -0.80 -11.30
N LEU A 170 -11.06 0.00 -10.35
CA LEU A 170 -10.21 1.16 -10.59
C LEU A 170 -8.77 0.78 -10.27
N LEU A 171 -7.84 1.11 -11.16
CA LEU A 171 -6.41 0.99 -10.89
C LEU A 171 -5.63 2.08 -11.61
N GLY A 172 -4.55 2.55 -11.01
CA GLY A 172 -3.76 3.62 -11.60
C GLY A 172 -2.28 3.50 -11.29
N ASN A 173 -1.49 4.20 -12.11
CA ASN A 173 -0.06 4.26 -11.94
C ASN A 173 0.38 5.44 -11.07
N PHE A 174 1.62 5.35 -10.59
CA PHE A 174 2.29 6.36 -9.79
C PHE A 174 3.37 7.03 -10.64
N TYR A 175 3.37 8.36 -10.64
CA TYR A 175 4.42 9.13 -11.28
C TYR A 175 5.18 9.96 -10.26
N TYR A 176 6.50 9.90 -10.31
CA TYR A 176 7.40 10.82 -9.61
C TYR A 176 8.63 11.11 -10.48
N PRO A 177 8.98 12.37 -10.75
CA PRO A 177 10.04 12.72 -11.68
C PRO A 177 11.38 12.07 -11.33
N ASN A 178 12.03 11.45 -12.32
CA ASN A 178 13.35 10.80 -12.24
C ASN A 178 13.42 9.54 -11.35
N ASP A 179 12.30 9.08 -10.77
CA ASP A 179 12.27 7.90 -9.92
C ASP A 179 11.21 6.90 -10.40
N TYR A 180 9.98 7.36 -10.60
CA TYR A 180 8.87 6.56 -11.10
C TYR A 180 8.29 7.22 -12.35
N GLU A 181 8.93 6.95 -13.48
CA GLU A 181 8.47 7.48 -14.77
C GLU A 181 7.31 6.64 -15.31
N THR A 182 6.34 7.31 -15.93
CA THR A 182 5.22 6.68 -16.62
C THR A 182 5.38 6.79 -18.13
N PRO A 183 4.73 5.92 -18.93
CA PRO A 183 4.75 6.03 -20.39
C PRO A 183 4.31 7.42 -20.88
N GLU A 184 4.95 7.94 -21.93
CA GLU A 184 4.63 9.28 -22.49
C GLU A 184 3.15 9.42 -22.92
N ASN A 185 2.52 8.33 -23.37
CA ASN A 185 1.09 8.34 -23.73
C ASN A 185 0.15 8.45 -22.52
N HIS A 186 0.67 8.34 -21.28
CA HIS A 186 -0.08 8.62 -20.05
C HIS A 186 0.00 10.10 -19.64
N HIS A 187 0.89 10.89 -20.27
CA HIS A 187 1.01 12.31 -20.01
C HIS A 187 -0.04 13.07 -20.84
N ILE A 188 -1.02 13.63 -20.17
CA ILE A 188 -2.17 14.29 -20.80
C ILE A 188 -2.24 15.74 -20.31
N THR A 189 -2.25 16.69 -21.24
CA THR A 189 -2.52 18.09 -20.93
C THR A 189 -4.03 18.30 -20.85
N THR A 190 -4.52 18.71 -19.71
CA THR A 190 -5.93 19.02 -19.45
C THR A 190 -6.35 20.33 -20.13
N PRO A 191 -7.67 20.60 -20.31
CA PRO A 191 -8.15 21.81 -20.98
C PRO A 191 -7.72 23.13 -20.32
N ASP A 192 -7.39 23.12 -19.04
CA ASP A 192 -6.87 24.29 -18.30
C ASP A 192 -5.35 24.47 -18.43
N GLY A 193 -4.67 23.57 -19.17
CA GLY A 193 -3.22 23.61 -19.40
C GLY A 193 -2.39 22.90 -18.34
N THR A 194 -3.00 22.22 -17.37
CA THR A 194 -2.28 21.38 -16.40
C THR A 194 -1.84 20.09 -17.07
N GLU A 195 -0.59 19.69 -16.87
CA GLU A 195 -0.10 18.38 -17.30
C GLU A 195 -0.29 17.36 -16.19
N ASN A 196 -1.01 16.29 -16.52
CA ASN A 196 -1.16 15.12 -15.66
C ASN A 196 -0.29 13.98 -16.21
N PRO A 197 0.70 13.53 -15.44
CA PRO A 197 1.67 12.53 -15.91
C PRO A 197 1.27 11.09 -15.62
N ALA A 198 0.05 10.84 -15.14
CA ALA A 198 -0.41 9.52 -14.75
C ALA A 198 -1.85 9.28 -15.20
N VAL A 199 -2.27 8.01 -15.20
CA VAL A 199 -3.62 7.59 -15.55
C VAL A 199 -4.22 6.68 -14.49
N MET A 200 -5.55 6.70 -14.43
CA MET A 200 -6.35 5.70 -13.72
C MET A 200 -7.32 5.06 -14.73
N TYR A 201 -7.31 3.74 -14.81
CA TYR A 201 -8.22 2.95 -15.61
C TYR A 201 -9.42 2.51 -14.77
N ALA A 202 -10.58 2.48 -15.39
CA ALA A 202 -11.79 1.89 -14.84
C ALA A 202 -12.26 0.76 -15.75
N PHE A 203 -12.39 -0.43 -15.19
CA PHE A 203 -12.83 -1.65 -15.89
C PHE A 203 -14.23 -2.03 -15.39
N ALA A 204 -15.17 -2.20 -16.30
CA ALA A 204 -16.50 -2.70 -15.95
C ALA A 204 -16.45 -4.18 -15.52
N ALA A 205 -17.40 -4.58 -14.69
CA ALA A 205 -17.61 -5.98 -14.38
C ALA A 205 -17.85 -6.79 -15.64
N ASP A 206 -17.29 -8.00 -15.73
CA ASP A 206 -17.54 -8.92 -16.83
C ASP A 206 -18.93 -9.59 -16.65
N PRO A 207 -19.88 -9.37 -17.57
CA PRO A 207 -21.20 -9.95 -17.47
C PRO A 207 -21.20 -11.48 -17.67
N ALA A 208 -20.14 -12.05 -18.23
CA ALA A 208 -19.99 -13.48 -18.47
C ALA A 208 -19.36 -14.22 -17.28
N GLU A 209 -18.55 -13.52 -16.50
CA GLU A 209 -17.81 -14.10 -15.37
C GLU A 209 -18.05 -13.30 -14.08
N PRO A 210 -19.01 -13.69 -13.24
CA PRO A 210 -19.30 -12.96 -11.99
C PRO A 210 -18.05 -12.76 -11.12
N GLY A 211 -17.90 -11.56 -10.59
CA GLY A 211 -16.75 -11.16 -9.79
C GLY A 211 -15.50 -10.79 -10.59
N ARG A 212 -15.50 -10.95 -11.91
CA ARG A 212 -14.39 -10.59 -12.81
C ARG A 212 -14.65 -9.24 -13.48
N PHE A 213 -13.59 -8.71 -14.09
CA PHE A 213 -13.65 -7.44 -14.82
C PHE A 213 -13.18 -7.64 -16.25
N LEU A 214 -13.72 -6.81 -17.17
CA LEU A 214 -13.24 -6.76 -18.55
C LEU A 214 -11.76 -6.38 -18.58
N THR A 215 -11.02 -6.83 -19.59
CA THR A 215 -9.58 -6.56 -19.74
C THR A 215 -9.28 -5.29 -20.52
N VAL A 216 -10.34 -4.64 -21.06
CA VAL A 216 -10.25 -3.34 -21.75
C VAL A 216 -10.95 -2.32 -20.88
N PRO A 217 -10.31 -1.20 -20.51
CA PRO A 217 -10.94 -0.20 -19.67
C PRO A 217 -12.07 0.52 -20.40
N ASP A 218 -13.18 0.74 -19.70
CA ASP A 218 -14.29 1.56 -20.20
C ASP A 218 -13.94 3.05 -20.19
N ASN A 219 -13.17 3.46 -19.19
CA ASN A 219 -12.77 4.83 -19.00
C ASN A 219 -11.29 4.92 -18.61
N VAL A 220 -10.64 5.97 -19.09
CA VAL A 220 -9.29 6.37 -18.72
C VAL A 220 -9.35 7.77 -18.16
N PHE A 221 -8.94 7.93 -16.93
CA PHE A 221 -8.85 9.22 -16.24
C PHE A 221 -7.42 9.72 -16.24
N SER A 222 -7.21 10.94 -16.67
CA SER A 222 -5.95 11.66 -16.48
C SER A 222 -5.86 12.12 -15.02
N ILE A 223 -4.79 11.74 -14.31
CA ILE A 223 -4.61 12.04 -12.89
C ILE A 223 -3.25 12.71 -12.63
N PRO A 224 -3.12 13.48 -11.53
CA PRO A 224 -1.83 14.02 -11.13
C PRO A 224 -0.85 12.90 -10.76
N GLY A 225 0.43 13.23 -10.67
CA GLY A 225 1.44 12.32 -10.11
C GLY A 225 1.23 12.06 -8.61
N MET A 226 1.96 11.08 -8.07
CA MET A 226 2.01 10.71 -6.64
C MET A 226 0.67 10.23 -6.05
N VAL A 227 -0.25 9.74 -6.88
CA VAL A 227 -1.50 9.13 -6.40
C VAL A 227 -1.21 7.73 -5.89
N GLN A 228 -1.67 7.44 -4.67
CA GLN A 228 -1.51 6.14 -4.00
C GLN A 228 -2.83 5.56 -3.49
N GLY A 229 -3.95 6.16 -3.85
CA GLY A 229 -5.26 5.65 -3.49
C GLY A 229 -6.38 6.44 -4.12
N THR A 230 -7.53 5.80 -4.27
CA THR A 230 -8.73 6.41 -4.83
C THR A 230 -9.98 5.91 -4.11
N CYS A 231 -11.00 6.75 -4.06
CA CYS A 231 -12.36 6.32 -3.73
C CYS A 231 -13.38 7.18 -4.48
N ILE A 232 -14.60 6.67 -4.62
CA ILE A 232 -15.71 7.41 -5.18
C ILE A 232 -16.69 7.73 -4.04
N THR A 233 -16.95 9.02 -3.83
CA THR A 233 -17.92 9.46 -2.82
C THR A 233 -19.35 9.13 -3.23
N ALA A 234 -20.29 9.13 -2.28
CA ALA A 234 -21.71 8.85 -2.56
C ALA A 234 -22.35 9.83 -3.57
N ASP A 235 -21.80 11.04 -3.72
CA ASP A 235 -22.23 12.03 -4.71
C ASP A 235 -21.45 11.94 -6.05
N GLY A 236 -20.67 10.85 -6.25
CA GLY A 236 -19.99 10.51 -7.49
C GLY A 236 -18.67 11.26 -7.75
N ARG A 237 -18.09 11.91 -6.74
CA ARG A 237 -16.77 12.55 -6.87
C ARG A 237 -15.66 11.55 -6.67
N ILE A 238 -14.67 11.58 -7.54
CA ILE A 238 -13.43 10.83 -7.37
C ILE A 238 -12.52 11.62 -6.42
N VAL A 239 -12.07 10.96 -5.35
CA VAL A 239 -11.10 11.49 -4.41
C VAL A 239 -9.79 10.72 -4.58
N LEU A 240 -8.69 11.44 -4.74
CA LEU A 240 -7.37 10.87 -4.92
C LEU A 240 -6.52 11.17 -3.68
N SER A 241 -5.87 10.15 -3.13
CA SER A 241 -4.86 10.30 -2.09
C SER A 241 -3.51 10.52 -2.75
N VAL A 242 -2.93 11.70 -2.53
CA VAL A 242 -1.65 12.10 -3.13
C VAL A 242 -0.61 12.21 -2.04
N SER A 243 0.43 11.37 -2.10
CA SER A 243 1.52 11.42 -1.13
C SER A 243 2.79 10.81 -1.73
N TYR A 244 3.93 11.30 -1.26
CA TYR A 244 5.22 10.68 -1.50
C TYR A 244 5.86 10.37 -0.15
N GLY A 245 5.99 9.09 0.13
CA GLY A 245 6.71 8.35 1.16
C GLY A 245 6.79 8.80 2.56
#